data_689f669ff30d052d2c6eedc0a7923cd2
#
_entry.id   689f669ff30d052d2c6eedc0a7923cd2
#
_cell.length_a   1.000
_cell.length_b   1.000
_cell.length_c   1.000
_cell.angle_alpha   90.00
_cell.angle_beta   90.00
_cell.angle_gamma   90.00
#
_symmetry.space_group_name_H-M   'P 1'
#
loop_
_entity.id
_entity.type
_entity.pdbx_description
1 polymer ?
#
loop_
_entity_poly.entity_id
_entity_poly.type
_entity_poly.pdbx_seq_one_letter_code
_entity_poly.pdbx_strand_id
1 'polypeptide(L)'
;MENYGDIKTIRKRKRYLKRLYRQCQNQIELETIGWSLIANIELLHYYTHLGNFSVTGDIGRILNECAVLIRDIKYKKLNGILRQDEPYMDENYLSFLMSLANYVADGNLQRFESQIGNSFDRTSAMNGAKHFYAFLQDEAISPVAEQILSDTSSIYFCECRNKKDHLGSTFFDYIFHKPYICILEHHDLRDLFTLIRECALGVKFYMKEDLHCDSFQKVCAYVMEELAFSYFETNETHREDIELLKKQRESDFTGYANDTLMQIHSLPGQQNLKSFFHPNVNEILKVIPRQLKKDLVEIQAYVMARGLVQQIQFNKELGLEHLKTLMRMNISNEQRPDFEKIGLGDDVLLTLAQEMSMRSKNVYSRYHEKKR
;
A
#
# COMPACT_ATOMS: atom_id res chain seq x y z
N MET A 1 23.42 20.38 4.00
CA MET A 1 22.12 20.09 4.63
C MET A 1 21.15 19.80 3.51
N GLU A 2 20.64 18.58 3.45
CA GLU A 2 19.60 18.23 2.48
C GLU A 2 18.32 18.98 2.85
N ASN A 3 17.74 19.71 1.88
CA ASN A 3 16.49 20.44 2.09
C ASN A 3 15.31 19.47 1.80
N TYR A 4 14.84 18.79 2.82
CA TYR A 4 13.59 18.04 2.75
C TYR A 4 12.38 18.97 2.59
N GLY A 5 11.29 18.41 2.09
CA GLY A 5 10.03 19.13 1.93
C GLY A 5 9.52 19.73 3.25
N ASP A 6 8.93 20.90 3.19
CA ASP A 6 8.42 21.61 4.37
C ASP A 6 6.93 22.00 4.22
N ILE A 7 6.30 22.29 5.34
CA ILE A 7 4.88 22.68 5.41
C ILE A 7 4.58 23.98 4.65
N LYS A 8 5.56 24.92 4.56
CA LYS A 8 5.37 26.19 3.85
C LYS A 8 5.24 25.92 2.36
N THR A 9 6.03 25.01 1.82
CA THR A 9 5.99 24.58 0.44
C THR A 9 4.66 23.90 0.11
N ILE A 10 4.17 22.97 0.96
CA ILE A 10 2.86 22.34 0.77
C ILE A 10 1.75 23.41 0.75
N ARG A 11 1.75 24.34 1.70
CA ARG A 11 0.75 25.43 1.79
C ARG A 11 0.80 26.36 0.57
N LYS A 12 1.99 26.63 0.02
CA LYS A 12 2.17 27.46 -1.17
C LYS A 12 1.59 26.75 -2.40
N ARG A 13 1.88 25.46 -2.59
CA ARG A 13 1.31 24.63 -3.67
C ARG A 13 -0.22 24.54 -3.56
N LYS A 14 -0.75 24.23 -2.38
CA LYS A 14 -2.21 24.19 -2.16
C LYS A 14 -2.89 25.48 -2.61
N ARG A 15 -2.33 26.66 -2.25
CA ARG A 15 -2.89 27.97 -2.67
C ARG A 15 -2.83 28.16 -4.18
N TYR A 16 -1.73 27.77 -4.80
CA TYR A 16 -1.55 27.84 -6.26
C TYR A 16 -2.57 26.95 -6.98
N LEU A 17 -2.66 25.67 -6.62
CA LEU A 17 -3.61 24.74 -7.22
C LEU A 17 -5.07 25.16 -7.00
N LYS A 18 -5.41 25.69 -5.81
CA LYS A 18 -6.75 26.22 -5.53
C LYS A 18 -7.11 27.42 -6.43
N ARG A 19 -6.13 28.25 -6.78
CA ARG A 19 -6.33 29.36 -7.75
C ARG A 19 -6.52 28.81 -9.15
N LEU A 20 -5.67 27.89 -9.61
CA LEU A 20 -5.81 27.25 -10.92
C LEU A 20 -7.19 26.57 -11.06
N TYR A 21 -7.60 25.80 -10.06
CA TYR A 21 -8.89 25.11 -10.05
C TYR A 21 -10.08 26.05 -10.24
N ARG A 22 -10.03 27.23 -9.62
CA ARG A 22 -11.07 28.26 -9.76
C ARG A 22 -11.09 28.97 -11.11
N GLN A 23 -9.94 29.05 -11.78
CA GLN A 23 -9.78 29.75 -13.05
C GLN A 23 -9.92 28.82 -14.26
N CYS A 24 -9.83 27.50 -14.06
CA CYS A 24 -9.87 26.52 -15.14
C CYS A 24 -11.30 26.37 -15.69
N GLN A 25 -11.42 26.48 -17.01
CA GLN A 25 -12.68 26.27 -17.74
C GLN A 25 -12.69 24.95 -18.51
N ASN A 26 -11.54 24.33 -18.71
CA ASN A 26 -11.40 23.06 -19.38
C ASN A 26 -11.66 21.92 -18.40
N GLN A 27 -12.63 21.03 -18.73
CA GLN A 27 -13.07 19.96 -17.83
C GLN A 27 -12.00 18.91 -17.55
N ILE A 28 -11.17 18.54 -18.54
CA ILE A 28 -10.10 17.56 -18.38
C ILE A 28 -9.00 18.13 -17.48
N GLU A 29 -8.58 19.35 -17.75
CA GLU A 29 -7.60 20.04 -16.90
C GLU A 29 -8.12 20.26 -15.48
N LEU A 30 -9.41 20.58 -15.33
CA LEU A 30 -10.04 20.77 -14.04
C LEU A 30 -9.96 19.49 -13.17
N GLU A 31 -10.14 18.33 -13.78
CA GLU A 31 -10.00 17.05 -13.09
C GLU A 31 -8.57 16.83 -12.61
N THR A 32 -7.59 17.01 -13.48
CA THR A 32 -6.16 16.89 -13.16
C THR A 32 -5.74 17.85 -12.04
N ILE A 33 -6.16 19.12 -12.13
CA ILE A 33 -5.90 20.11 -11.08
C ILE A 33 -6.60 19.71 -9.77
N GLY A 34 -7.82 19.21 -9.87
CA GLY A 34 -8.61 18.77 -8.71
C GLY A 34 -7.95 17.63 -7.96
N TRP A 35 -7.48 16.61 -8.64
CA TRP A 35 -6.76 15.48 -8.02
C TRP A 35 -5.42 15.94 -7.41
N SER A 36 -4.66 16.80 -8.10
CA SER A 36 -3.42 17.39 -7.55
C SER A 36 -3.71 18.22 -6.30
N LEU A 37 -4.82 18.96 -6.28
CA LEU A 37 -5.23 19.74 -5.11
C LEU A 37 -5.63 18.82 -3.92
N ILE A 38 -6.34 17.74 -4.17
CA ILE A 38 -6.70 16.72 -3.16
C ILE A 38 -5.42 16.14 -2.57
N ALA A 39 -4.49 15.67 -3.40
CA ALA A 39 -3.21 15.11 -2.95
C ALA A 39 -2.43 16.10 -2.06
N ASN A 40 -2.41 17.39 -2.41
CA ASN A 40 -1.75 18.41 -1.58
C ASN A 40 -2.52 18.73 -0.28
N ILE A 41 -3.84 18.57 -0.25
CA ILE A 41 -4.65 18.70 0.97
C ILE A 41 -4.37 17.51 1.89
N GLU A 42 -4.37 16.30 1.35
CA GLU A 42 -4.09 15.07 2.08
C GLU A 42 -2.66 15.06 2.62
N LEU A 43 -1.66 15.44 1.81
CA LEU A 43 -0.28 15.60 2.25
C LEU A 43 -0.15 16.62 3.38
N LEU A 44 -0.81 17.78 3.27
CA LEU A 44 -0.81 18.79 4.32
C LEU A 44 -1.44 18.25 5.61
N HIS A 45 -2.54 17.52 5.48
CA HIS A 45 -3.21 16.86 6.60
C HIS A 45 -2.29 15.83 7.25
N TYR A 46 -1.73 14.92 6.45
CA TYR A 46 -0.82 13.88 6.91
C TYR A 46 0.37 14.49 7.66
N TYR A 47 1.00 15.52 7.09
CA TYR A 47 2.14 16.21 7.69
C TYR A 47 1.80 16.95 8.99
N THR A 48 0.59 17.52 9.11
CA THR A 48 0.25 18.37 10.27
C THR A 48 -0.43 17.64 11.41
N HIS A 49 -1.14 16.54 11.16
CA HIS A 49 -2.05 15.93 12.13
C HIS A 49 -1.58 14.58 12.67
N LEU A 50 -0.75 13.84 11.94
CA LEU A 50 -0.17 12.60 12.47
C LEU A 50 0.85 12.86 13.60
N GLY A 51 1.32 14.11 13.74
CA GLY A 51 2.07 14.57 14.90
C GLY A 51 1.21 15.01 16.11
N ASN A 52 -0.11 15.26 15.93
CA ASN A 52 -0.99 15.79 16.98
C ASN A 52 -2.44 15.31 16.81
N PHE A 53 -2.77 14.16 17.38
CA PHE A 53 -4.15 13.62 17.39
C PHE A 53 -5.18 14.42 18.22
N SER A 54 -4.79 15.52 18.86
CA SER A 54 -5.68 16.30 19.72
C SER A 54 -6.57 17.32 19.00
N VAL A 55 -6.46 17.47 17.67
CA VAL A 55 -7.19 18.52 16.94
C VAL A 55 -8.26 17.91 16.03
N THR A 56 -9.31 17.34 16.64
CA THR A 56 -10.45 16.76 15.94
C THR A 56 -11.20 17.72 14.99
N GLY A 57 -11.20 19.03 15.30
CA GLY A 57 -11.88 20.03 14.48
C GLY A 57 -11.25 20.32 13.12
N ASP A 58 -9.91 20.30 13.02
CA ASP A 58 -9.20 20.59 11.77
C ASP A 58 -9.21 19.38 10.82
N ILE A 59 -9.21 18.15 11.35
CA ILE A 59 -9.34 16.91 10.57
C ILE A 59 -10.68 16.89 9.84
N GLY A 60 -11.77 17.15 10.57
CA GLY A 60 -13.11 17.20 9.99
C GLY A 60 -13.23 18.24 8.86
N ARG A 61 -12.58 19.39 9.01
CA ARG A 61 -12.58 20.44 7.98
C ARG A 61 -11.82 20.03 6.72
N ILE A 62 -10.65 19.40 6.87
CA ILE A 62 -9.83 18.97 5.73
C ILE A 62 -10.50 17.81 4.99
N LEU A 63 -11.01 16.81 5.72
CA LEU A 63 -11.77 15.71 5.11
C LEU A 63 -13.03 16.22 4.40
N ASN A 64 -13.71 17.22 4.96
CA ASN A 64 -14.85 17.83 4.32
C ASN A 64 -14.46 18.64 3.08
N GLU A 65 -13.31 19.36 3.09
CA GLU A 65 -12.79 20.06 1.91
C GLU A 65 -12.45 19.05 0.78
N CYS A 66 -11.81 17.93 1.09
CA CYS A 66 -11.56 16.86 0.11
C CYS A 66 -12.85 16.24 -0.40
N ALA A 67 -13.81 15.93 0.47
CA ALA A 67 -15.10 15.35 0.08
C ALA A 67 -15.90 16.29 -0.84
N VAL A 68 -15.87 17.59 -0.59
CA VAL A 68 -16.50 18.60 -1.45
C VAL A 68 -15.84 18.63 -2.82
N LEU A 69 -14.50 18.63 -2.88
CA LEU A 69 -13.77 18.60 -4.15
C LEU A 69 -14.02 17.32 -4.93
N ILE A 70 -13.97 16.16 -4.28
CA ILE A 70 -14.27 14.86 -4.90
C ILE A 70 -15.68 14.85 -5.45
N ARG A 71 -16.65 15.36 -4.68
CA ARG A 71 -18.05 15.48 -5.14
C ARG A 71 -18.17 16.43 -6.33
N ASP A 72 -17.49 17.58 -6.30
CA ASP A 72 -17.53 18.57 -7.39
C ASP A 72 -16.91 18.01 -8.67
N ILE A 73 -15.74 17.34 -8.57
CA ILE A 73 -15.10 16.65 -9.70
C ILE A 73 -16.04 15.56 -10.25
N LYS A 74 -16.58 14.70 -9.37
CA LYS A 74 -17.50 13.64 -9.76
C LYS A 74 -18.80 14.19 -10.36
N TYR A 75 -19.35 15.27 -9.81
CA TYR A 75 -20.56 15.89 -10.33
C TYR A 75 -20.37 16.50 -11.72
N LYS A 76 -19.22 17.12 -11.97
CA LYS A 76 -18.87 17.65 -13.30
C LYS A 76 -18.57 16.53 -14.32
N LYS A 77 -18.16 15.36 -13.86
CA LYS A 77 -17.92 14.17 -14.68
C LYS A 77 -19.16 13.33 -14.94
N LEU A 78 -20.32 13.71 -14.40
CA LEU A 78 -21.55 12.92 -14.30
C LEU A 78 -22.23 12.50 -15.61
N ASN A 79 -21.65 12.82 -16.75
CA ASN A 79 -22.13 12.31 -18.04
C ASN A 79 -21.51 10.96 -18.47
N GLY A 80 -20.75 10.28 -17.59
CA GLY A 80 -20.17 9.01 -18.00
C GLY A 80 -19.59 8.04 -16.96
N ILE A 81 -19.03 8.47 -15.80
CA ILE A 81 -18.21 7.54 -15.04
C ILE A 81 -18.38 7.71 -13.52
N LEU A 82 -19.42 7.13 -12.94
CA LEU A 82 -19.70 7.23 -11.50
C LEU A 82 -19.31 5.99 -10.65
N ARG A 83 -18.56 5.01 -11.17
CA ARG A 83 -18.26 3.77 -10.43
C ARG A 83 -16.79 3.34 -10.39
N GLN A 84 -15.84 4.21 -10.71
CA GLN A 84 -14.45 3.81 -10.93
C GLN A 84 -13.61 3.44 -9.69
N ASP A 85 -14.12 3.63 -8.48
CA ASP A 85 -13.34 3.37 -7.26
C ASP A 85 -13.75 2.08 -6.52
N GLU A 86 -14.73 1.32 -7.00
CA GLU A 86 -15.16 0.08 -6.38
C GLU A 86 -14.52 -1.10 -7.11
N PRO A 87 -13.81 -2.01 -6.43
CA PRO A 87 -13.21 -3.17 -7.09
C PRO A 87 -14.29 -4.01 -7.76
N TYR A 88 -13.97 -4.56 -8.93
CA TYR A 88 -14.82 -5.59 -9.55
C TYR A 88 -15.07 -6.72 -8.54
N MET A 89 -16.31 -7.19 -8.48
CA MET A 89 -16.69 -8.27 -7.57
C MET A 89 -17.90 -9.02 -8.13
N ASP A 90 -17.69 -10.27 -8.50
CA ASP A 90 -18.74 -11.24 -8.75
C ASP A 90 -18.69 -12.38 -7.72
N GLU A 91 -19.60 -13.33 -7.83
CA GLU A 91 -19.69 -14.46 -6.90
C GLU A 91 -18.42 -15.31 -6.87
N ASN A 92 -17.86 -15.63 -8.03
CA ASN A 92 -16.68 -16.46 -8.16
C ASN A 92 -15.45 -15.74 -7.59
N TYR A 93 -15.31 -14.45 -7.90
CA TYR A 93 -14.19 -13.67 -7.42
C TYR A 93 -14.26 -13.41 -5.92
N LEU A 94 -15.45 -13.12 -5.38
CA LEU A 94 -15.64 -13.00 -3.94
C LEU A 94 -15.32 -14.32 -3.21
N SER A 95 -15.79 -15.46 -3.73
CA SER A 95 -15.49 -16.79 -3.17
C SER A 95 -13.98 -17.07 -3.16
N PHE A 96 -13.29 -16.75 -4.24
CA PHE A 96 -11.84 -16.86 -4.33
C PHE A 96 -11.14 -15.97 -3.30
N LEU A 97 -11.49 -14.69 -3.20
CA LEU A 97 -10.88 -13.75 -2.26
C LEU A 97 -11.13 -14.15 -0.79
N MET A 98 -12.30 -14.65 -0.47
CA MET A 98 -12.60 -15.17 0.87
C MET A 98 -11.78 -16.42 1.19
N SER A 99 -11.59 -17.32 0.22
CA SER A 99 -10.73 -18.50 0.39
C SER A 99 -9.27 -18.08 0.62
N LEU A 100 -8.78 -17.12 -0.14
CA LEU A 100 -7.45 -16.55 0.02
C LEU A 100 -7.27 -15.93 1.42
N ALA A 101 -8.25 -15.10 1.83
CA ALA A 101 -8.24 -14.48 3.15
C ALA A 101 -8.25 -15.51 4.29
N ASN A 102 -9.02 -16.60 4.16
CA ASN A 102 -9.02 -17.69 5.14
C ASN A 102 -7.64 -18.35 5.29
N TYR A 103 -6.92 -18.61 4.20
CA TYR A 103 -5.55 -19.14 4.30
C TYR A 103 -4.58 -18.15 4.94
N VAL A 104 -4.66 -16.87 4.62
CA VAL A 104 -3.82 -15.84 5.25
C VAL A 104 -4.16 -15.70 6.74
N ALA A 105 -5.45 -15.74 7.10
CA ALA A 105 -5.94 -15.61 8.47
C ALA A 105 -5.57 -16.81 9.35
N ASP A 106 -5.38 -18.01 8.78
CA ASP A 106 -4.98 -19.22 9.50
C ASP A 106 -3.50 -19.20 9.96
N GLY A 107 -2.79 -18.10 9.66
CA GLY A 107 -1.45 -17.83 10.15
C GLY A 107 -1.41 -17.54 11.66
N ASN A 108 -0.19 -17.39 12.19
CA ASN A 108 0.01 -17.18 13.62
C ASN A 108 -0.23 -15.71 14.06
N LEU A 109 -1.21 -15.50 14.94
CA LEU A 109 -1.60 -14.21 15.52
C LEU A 109 -0.70 -13.75 16.69
N GLN A 110 0.56 -14.13 16.78
CA GLN A 110 1.41 -13.54 17.80
C GLN A 110 1.66 -12.04 17.46
N ARG A 111 1.04 -11.13 18.22
CA ARG A 111 1.41 -9.72 18.20
C ARG A 111 2.83 -9.58 18.70
N PHE A 112 3.74 -9.33 17.78
CA PHE A 112 5.10 -8.94 18.11
C PHE A 112 5.14 -7.42 18.36
N GLU A 113 5.24 -7.02 19.61
CA GLU A 113 5.69 -5.65 19.92
C GLU A 113 7.21 -5.65 19.82
N SER A 114 7.72 -5.37 18.62
CA SER A 114 9.17 -5.29 18.42
C SER A 114 9.69 -3.97 18.93
N GLN A 115 10.50 -4.00 19.98
CA GLN A 115 11.43 -2.91 20.25
C GLN A 115 12.60 -3.07 19.29
N ILE A 116 12.57 -2.32 18.19
CA ILE A 116 13.72 -2.23 17.28
C ILE A 116 14.73 -1.34 17.97
N GLY A 117 15.91 -1.91 18.28
CA GLY A 117 16.83 -1.32 19.24
C GLY A 117 17.77 -0.26 18.70
N ASN A 118 17.91 -0.11 17.38
CA ASN A 118 18.93 0.74 16.78
C ASN A 118 18.36 2.06 16.27
N SER A 119 18.98 3.19 16.66
CA SER A 119 18.67 4.49 16.08
C SER A 119 19.14 4.53 14.63
N PHE A 120 18.22 4.87 13.74
CA PHE A 120 18.47 4.99 12.30
C PHE A 120 18.06 6.39 11.86
N ASP A 121 18.97 7.16 11.30
CA ASP A 121 18.67 8.53 10.92
C ASP A 121 18.16 8.65 9.47
N ARG A 122 17.63 9.84 9.13
CA ARG A 122 17.12 10.15 7.79
C ARG A 122 18.15 9.92 6.69
N THR A 123 19.40 10.28 6.93
CA THR A 123 20.50 10.14 5.98
C THR A 123 20.79 8.66 5.71
N SER A 124 20.82 7.85 6.76
CA SER A 124 20.98 6.40 6.65
C SER A 124 19.82 5.76 5.90
N ALA A 125 18.57 6.17 6.17
CA ALA A 125 17.39 5.68 5.45
C ALA A 125 17.45 6.04 3.96
N MET A 126 17.79 7.28 3.63
CA MET A 126 17.95 7.75 2.25
C MET A 126 19.05 7.01 1.50
N ASN A 127 20.21 6.86 2.11
CA ASN A 127 21.35 6.16 1.51
C ASN A 127 21.04 4.67 1.34
N GLY A 128 20.44 4.02 2.34
CA GLY A 128 20.00 2.64 2.26
C GLY A 128 19.02 2.40 1.12
N ALA A 129 18.01 3.25 0.97
CA ALA A 129 17.04 3.16 -0.12
C ALA A 129 17.71 3.32 -1.49
N LYS A 130 18.60 4.31 -1.66
CA LYS A 130 19.38 4.50 -2.90
C LYS A 130 20.21 3.27 -3.23
N HIS A 131 20.94 2.71 -2.25
CA HIS A 131 21.76 1.50 -2.45
C HIS A 131 20.91 0.30 -2.84
N PHE A 132 19.74 0.10 -2.22
CA PHE A 132 18.83 -0.97 -2.57
C PHE A 132 18.35 -0.86 -4.01
N TYR A 133 17.85 0.30 -4.44
CA TYR A 133 17.37 0.50 -5.81
C TYR A 133 18.51 0.40 -6.84
N ALA A 134 19.72 0.86 -6.52
CA ALA A 134 20.91 0.65 -7.38
C ALA A 134 21.26 -0.83 -7.50
N PHE A 135 21.12 -1.63 -6.43
CA PHE A 135 21.34 -3.08 -6.44
C PHE A 135 20.36 -3.84 -7.34
N LEU A 136 19.14 -3.36 -7.51
CA LEU A 136 18.17 -3.99 -8.40
C LEU A 136 18.67 -4.05 -9.85
N GLN A 137 19.43 -3.04 -10.30
CA GLN A 137 20.00 -2.93 -11.65
C GLN A 137 18.95 -3.11 -12.77
N ASP A 138 17.71 -2.70 -12.52
CA ASP A 138 16.66 -2.72 -13.54
C ASP A 138 16.64 -1.38 -14.29
N GLU A 139 16.67 -1.45 -15.63
CA GLU A 139 16.79 -0.27 -16.50
C GLU A 139 15.60 0.70 -16.40
N ALA A 140 14.44 0.25 -15.96
CA ALA A 140 13.24 1.06 -15.84
C ALA A 140 12.98 1.52 -14.39
N ILE A 141 13.20 0.64 -13.40
CA ILE A 141 12.90 0.91 -11.99
C ILE A 141 14.00 1.75 -11.33
N SER A 142 15.26 1.32 -11.49
CA SER A 142 16.38 1.94 -10.74
C SER A 142 16.60 3.41 -11.06
N PRO A 143 16.60 3.87 -12.34
CA PRO A 143 16.77 5.29 -12.64
C PRO A 143 15.63 6.18 -12.13
N VAL A 144 14.39 5.68 -12.19
CA VAL A 144 13.22 6.41 -11.72
C VAL A 144 13.25 6.53 -10.19
N ALA A 145 13.59 5.44 -9.48
CA ALA A 145 13.75 5.48 -8.04
C ALA A 145 14.89 6.44 -7.61
N GLU A 146 16.02 6.43 -8.31
CA GLU A 146 17.11 7.37 -8.09
C GLU A 146 16.66 8.83 -8.29
N GLN A 147 15.90 9.12 -9.34
CA GLN A 147 15.33 10.44 -9.57
C GLN A 147 14.43 10.89 -8.41
N ILE A 148 13.53 10.01 -7.94
CA ILE A 148 12.64 10.29 -6.80
C ILE A 148 13.44 10.56 -5.53
N LEU A 149 14.38 9.68 -5.20
CA LEU A 149 15.20 9.77 -3.98
C LEU A 149 16.24 10.89 -4.04
N SER A 150 16.53 11.44 -5.20
CA SER A 150 17.40 12.61 -5.35
C SER A 150 16.65 13.93 -5.21
N ASP A 151 15.34 13.96 -5.45
CA ASP A 151 14.49 15.13 -5.19
C ASP A 151 14.03 15.18 -3.72
N THR A 152 14.95 15.46 -2.81
CA THR A 152 14.67 15.54 -1.37
C THR A 152 13.57 16.54 -1.02
N SER A 153 13.29 17.54 -1.87
CA SER A 153 12.20 18.50 -1.68
C SER A 153 10.80 17.88 -1.80
N SER A 154 10.71 16.68 -2.34
CA SER A 154 9.47 15.88 -2.45
C SER A 154 9.33 14.82 -1.36
N ILE A 155 10.33 14.69 -0.47
CA ILE A 155 10.32 13.75 0.65
C ILE A 155 10.16 14.52 1.96
N TYR A 156 9.18 14.10 2.76
CA TYR A 156 8.77 14.73 4.01
C TYR A 156 8.96 13.73 5.14
N PHE A 157 9.75 14.10 6.14
CA PHE A 157 9.88 13.34 7.37
C PHE A 157 9.10 14.05 8.48
N CYS A 158 8.18 13.34 9.11
CA CYS A 158 7.30 13.84 10.14
C CYS A 158 7.52 13.06 11.43
N GLU A 159 7.75 13.74 12.54
CA GLU A 159 7.85 13.10 13.85
C GLU A 159 6.57 12.33 14.19
N CYS A 160 6.69 11.03 14.43
CA CYS A 160 5.59 10.18 14.85
C CYS A 160 5.51 10.16 16.38
N ARG A 161 4.43 10.71 16.96
CA ARG A 161 4.20 10.65 18.40
C ARG A 161 3.54 9.35 18.85
N ASN A 162 2.82 8.68 17.94
CA ASN A 162 2.14 7.43 18.23
C ASN A 162 2.74 6.31 17.37
N LYS A 163 3.61 5.49 17.96
CA LYS A 163 4.36 4.42 17.27
C LYS A 163 3.50 3.29 16.72
N LYS A 164 2.18 3.32 16.90
CA LYS A 164 1.25 2.26 16.46
C LYS A 164 0.61 2.53 15.10
N ASP A 165 0.75 3.74 14.55
CA ASP A 165 0.04 4.15 13.36
C ASP A 165 0.92 4.15 12.10
N HIS A 166 0.26 4.28 10.96
CA HIS A 166 0.78 4.23 9.60
C HIS A 166 2.21 4.77 9.44
N LEU A 167 3.05 3.98 8.77
CA LEU A 167 4.47 4.26 8.62
C LEU A 167 4.78 5.33 7.58
N GLY A 168 3.97 5.47 6.53
CA GLY A 168 4.18 6.42 5.45
C GLY A 168 3.03 6.47 4.44
N SER A 169 3.09 7.43 3.53
CA SER A 169 2.14 7.57 2.44
C SER A 169 2.73 8.34 1.26
N THR A 170 2.34 7.96 0.05
CA THR A 170 2.73 8.64 -1.20
C THR A 170 1.53 9.33 -1.81
N PHE A 171 1.68 10.60 -2.16
CA PHE A 171 0.68 11.47 -2.75
C PHE A 171 1.11 11.87 -4.16
N PHE A 172 0.22 11.73 -5.14
CA PHE A 172 0.55 11.99 -6.54
C PHE A 172 0.07 13.36 -6.98
N ASP A 173 0.99 14.18 -7.47
CA ASP A 173 0.68 15.48 -8.04
C ASP A 173 0.79 15.43 -9.56
N TYR A 174 -0.35 15.39 -10.20
CA TYR A 174 -0.48 15.27 -11.65
C TYR A 174 -0.15 16.57 -12.40
N ILE A 175 -0.19 17.74 -11.75
CA ILE A 175 0.19 19.02 -12.35
C ILE A 175 1.70 19.20 -12.36
N PHE A 176 2.37 18.77 -11.28
CA PHE A 176 3.84 18.84 -11.20
C PHE A 176 4.52 17.54 -11.63
N HIS A 177 3.74 16.55 -12.09
CA HIS A 177 4.21 15.24 -12.54
C HIS A 177 5.21 14.61 -11.58
N LYS A 178 4.86 14.58 -10.28
CA LYS A 178 5.73 13.95 -9.29
C LYS A 178 5.02 13.42 -8.05
N PRO A 179 5.57 12.35 -7.44
CA PRO A 179 5.12 11.86 -6.14
C PRO A 179 5.66 12.74 -5.01
N TYR A 180 4.90 12.85 -3.94
CA TYR A 180 5.33 13.38 -2.66
C TYR A 180 5.26 12.27 -1.63
N ILE A 181 6.41 11.91 -1.05
CA ILE A 181 6.55 10.84 -0.07
C ILE A 181 6.57 11.45 1.32
N CYS A 182 5.72 10.98 2.22
CA CYS A 182 5.71 11.37 3.61
C CYS A 182 5.99 10.14 4.49
N ILE A 183 7.04 10.21 5.30
CA ILE A 183 7.48 9.16 6.23
C ILE A 183 7.17 9.63 7.65
N LEU A 184 6.52 8.78 8.45
CA LEU A 184 6.37 8.98 9.88
C LEU A 184 7.61 8.40 10.57
N GLU A 185 8.45 9.29 11.10
CA GLU A 185 9.73 8.88 11.67
C GLU A 185 9.56 8.11 12.98
N HIS A 186 10.15 6.94 12.99
CA HIS A 186 10.34 6.11 14.17
C HIS A 186 11.78 6.17 14.68
N HIS A 187 12.70 6.75 13.87
CA HIS A 187 14.14 6.79 14.10
C HIS A 187 14.75 5.39 14.20
N ASP A 188 14.24 4.43 13.44
CA ASP A 188 14.72 3.07 13.36
C ASP A 188 14.59 2.51 11.91
N LEU A 189 14.91 1.24 11.71
CA LEU A 189 14.90 0.58 10.40
C LEU A 189 13.53 0.63 9.68
N ARG A 190 12.44 0.84 10.41
CA ARG A 190 11.10 1.01 9.78
C ARG A 190 11.08 2.17 8.80
N ASP A 191 11.84 3.23 9.08
CA ASP A 191 11.89 4.42 8.22
C ASP A 191 12.51 4.08 6.86
N LEU A 192 13.53 3.23 6.82
CA LEU A 192 14.15 2.74 5.58
C LEU A 192 13.17 1.91 4.75
N PHE A 193 12.55 0.90 5.35
CA PHE A 193 11.64 0.02 4.61
C PHE A 193 10.38 0.75 4.17
N THR A 194 9.88 1.69 4.98
CA THR A 194 8.79 2.57 4.60
C THR A 194 9.17 3.45 3.41
N LEU A 195 10.35 4.05 3.41
CA LEU A 195 10.83 4.87 2.30
C LEU A 195 10.94 4.05 1.00
N ILE A 196 11.49 2.84 1.06
CA ILE A 196 11.57 1.93 -0.08
C ILE A 196 10.17 1.60 -0.61
N ARG A 197 9.24 1.26 0.26
CA ARG A 197 7.85 0.95 -0.08
C ARG A 197 7.14 2.13 -0.76
N GLU A 198 7.24 3.31 -0.18
CA GLU A 198 6.60 4.51 -0.70
C GLU A 198 7.26 5.00 -2.00
N CYS A 199 8.58 4.82 -2.14
CA CYS A 199 9.30 5.09 -3.39
C CYS A 199 8.81 4.18 -4.53
N ALA A 200 8.51 2.90 -4.24
CA ALA A 200 7.94 1.98 -5.24
C ALA A 200 6.60 2.47 -5.82
N LEU A 201 5.75 3.09 -4.99
CA LEU A 201 4.52 3.74 -5.46
C LEU A 201 4.83 4.92 -6.38
N GLY A 202 5.86 5.70 -6.06
CA GLY A 202 6.35 6.78 -6.91
C GLY A 202 6.88 6.27 -8.25
N VAL A 203 7.61 5.16 -8.26
CA VAL A 203 8.10 4.49 -9.49
C VAL A 203 6.90 4.06 -10.36
N LYS A 204 5.91 3.40 -9.75
CA LYS A 204 4.69 3.01 -10.47
C LYS A 204 4.00 4.22 -11.10
N PHE A 205 3.91 5.34 -10.40
CA PHE A 205 3.31 6.57 -10.92
C PHE A 205 4.00 7.06 -12.20
N TYR A 206 5.33 7.02 -12.26
CA TYR A 206 6.06 7.39 -13.46
C TYR A 206 5.96 6.36 -14.59
N MET A 207 5.77 5.09 -14.27
CA MET A 207 5.58 4.04 -15.28
C MET A 207 4.19 4.07 -15.93
N LYS A 208 3.21 4.58 -15.20
CA LYS A 208 1.82 4.67 -15.64
C LYS A 208 1.22 5.94 -15.06
N GLU A 209 1.14 6.98 -15.90
CA GLU A 209 0.45 8.24 -15.59
C GLU A 209 -1.08 8.03 -15.59
N ASP A 210 -1.58 7.25 -14.64
CA ASP A 210 -3.00 7.03 -14.50
C ASP A 210 -3.56 7.85 -13.34
N LEU A 211 -4.63 8.60 -13.62
CA LEU A 211 -5.37 9.37 -12.62
C LEU A 211 -6.13 8.48 -11.63
N HIS A 212 -6.15 7.18 -11.88
CA HIS A 212 -6.91 6.22 -11.08
C HIS A 212 -6.00 5.36 -10.21
N CYS A 213 -6.27 5.42 -8.92
CA CYS A 213 -5.69 4.54 -7.93
C CYS A 213 -6.31 3.16 -8.10
N ASP A 214 -5.61 2.21 -8.71
CA ASP A 214 -6.08 0.83 -8.77
C ASP A 214 -5.88 0.12 -7.43
N SER A 215 -6.72 -0.87 -7.15
CA SER A 215 -6.68 -1.63 -5.89
C SER A 215 -5.38 -2.43 -5.71
N PHE A 216 -4.61 -2.65 -6.79
CA PHE A 216 -3.38 -3.42 -6.80
C PHE A 216 -2.10 -2.56 -6.82
N GLN A 217 -2.24 -1.24 -6.70
CA GLN A 217 -1.06 -0.36 -6.66
C GLN A 217 -0.07 -0.71 -5.56
N LYS A 218 -0.54 -1.28 -4.45
CA LYS A 218 0.30 -1.66 -3.30
C LYS A 218 1.15 -2.91 -3.56
N VAL A 219 0.85 -3.71 -4.58
CA VAL A 219 1.66 -4.92 -4.87
C VAL A 219 3.12 -4.55 -5.08
N CYS A 220 3.41 -3.52 -5.91
CA CYS A 220 4.79 -3.09 -6.15
C CYS A 220 5.48 -2.60 -4.86
N ALA A 221 4.74 -1.94 -3.98
CA ALA A 221 5.25 -1.49 -2.69
C ALA A 221 5.64 -2.67 -1.80
N TYR A 222 4.77 -3.67 -1.69
CA TYR A 222 5.05 -4.90 -0.92
C TYR A 222 6.19 -5.72 -1.52
N VAL A 223 6.27 -5.83 -2.85
CA VAL A 223 7.39 -6.52 -3.53
C VAL A 223 8.72 -5.86 -3.18
N MET A 224 8.81 -4.53 -3.28
CA MET A 224 10.06 -3.82 -2.99
C MET A 224 10.44 -3.90 -1.52
N GLU A 225 9.47 -3.84 -0.59
CA GLU A 225 9.72 -4.03 0.84
C GLU A 225 10.28 -5.44 1.14
N GLU A 226 9.68 -6.49 0.59
CA GLU A 226 10.13 -7.88 0.78
C GLU A 226 11.52 -8.15 0.15
N LEU A 227 11.78 -7.60 -1.03
CA LEU A 227 13.11 -7.68 -1.65
C LEU A 227 14.16 -6.94 -0.83
N ALA A 228 13.80 -5.79 -0.26
CA ALA A 228 14.69 -5.02 0.60
C ALA A 228 14.99 -5.78 1.89
N PHE A 229 14.03 -6.43 2.51
CA PHE A 229 14.30 -7.31 3.64
C PHE A 229 15.36 -8.37 3.29
N SER A 230 15.21 -9.02 2.14
CA SER A 230 16.16 -10.05 1.69
C SER A 230 17.55 -9.47 1.39
N TYR A 231 17.60 -8.25 0.82
CA TYR A 231 18.85 -7.55 0.53
C TYR A 231 19.62 -7.16 1.80
N PHE A 232 18.93 -6.55 2.78
CA PHE A 232 19.56 -6.07 4.00
C PHE A 232 19.81 -7.17 5.03
N GLU A 233 19.12 -8.32 4.95
CA GLU A 233 19.34 -9.48 5.84
C GLU A 233 20.76 -10.06 5.72
N THR A 234 21.46 -9.79 4.60
CA THR A 234 22.85 -10.16 4.43
C THR A 234 23.80 -9.32 5.28
N ASN A 235 23.32 -8.18 5.82
CA ASN A 235 24.07 -7.32 6.71
C ASN A 235 23.93 -7.80 8.17
N GLU A 236 24.98 -8.36 8.75
CA GLU A 236 24.97 -8.93 10.11
C GLU A 236 24.51 -7.94 11.19
N THR A 237 24.77 -6.63 10.99
CA THR A 237 24.49 -5.58 12.00
C THR A 237 22.98 -5.40 12.27
N HIS A 238 22.13 -5.70 11.31
CA HIS A 238 20.67 -5.44 11.39
C HIS A 238 19.82 -6.71 11.22
N ARG A 239 20.42 -7.86 11.15
CA ARG A 239 19.74 -9.12 10.82
C ARG A 239 18.58 -9.44 11.77
N GLU A 240 18.80 -9.29 13.08
CA GLU A 240 17.76 -9.59 14.09
C GLU A 240 16.57 -8.63 13.99
N ASP A 241 16.83 -7.32 13.80
CA ASP A 241 15.80 -6.31 13.64
C ASP A 241 14.98 -6.54 12.37
N ILE A 242 15.64 -6.97 11.27
CA ILE A 242 14.97 -7.31 10.00
C ILE A 242 14.08 -8.54 10.15
N GLU A 243 14.56 -9.59 10.83
CA GLU A 243 13.75 -10.78 11.11
C GLU A 243 12.50 -10.44 11.95
N LEU A 244 12.64 -9.51 12.92
CA LEU A 244 11.53 -9.03 13.72
C LEU A 244 10.51 -8.26 12.86
N LEU A 245 10.99 -7.37 11.98
CA LEU A 245 10.12 -6.62 11.06
C LEU A 245 9.36 -7.53 10.10
N LYS A 246 10.01 -8.55 9.53
CA LYS A 246 9.36 -9.57 8.71
C LYS A 246 8.22 -10.28 9.46
N LYS A 247 8.50 -10.74 10.68
CA LYS A 247 7.51 -11.43 11.51
C LYS A 247 6.35 -10.50 11.87
N GLN A 248 6.64 -9.25 12.19
CA GLN A 248 5.61 -8.25 12.45
C GLN A 248 4.73 -8.04 11.22
N ARG A 249 5.32 -7.89 10.04
CA ARG A 249 4.58 -7.72 8.79
C ARG A 249 3.66 -8.90 8.51
N GLU A 250 4.14 -10.13 8.66
CA GLU A 250 3.32 -11.34 8.50
C GLU A 250 2.16 -11.39 9.50
N SER A 251 2.43 -11.06 10.77
CA SER A 251 1.41 -10.99 11.82
C SER A 251 0.36 -9.90 11.55
N ASP A 252 0.78 -8.73 11.07
CA ASP A 252 -0.12 -7.63 10.73
C ASP A 252 -1.10 -8.04 9.63
N PHE A 253 -0.62 -8.71 8.57
CA PHE A 253 -1.49 -9.21 7.49
C PHE A 253 -2.40 -10.36 7.94
N THR A 254 -1.92 -11.25 8.79
CA THR A 254 -2.75 -12.30 9.40
C THR A 254 -3.87 -11.68 10.25
N GLY A 255 -3.55 -10.68 11.07
CA GLY A 255 -4.54 -9.93 11.86
C GLY A 255 -5.54 -9.21 10.97
N TYR A 256 -5.06 -8.53 9.94
CA TYR A 256 -5.90 -7.82 8.98
C TYR A 256 -6.88 -8.75 8.25
N ALA A 257 -6.41 -9.92 7.80
CA ALA A 257 -7.28 -10.93 7.17
C ALA A 257 -8.34 -11.47 8.14
N ASN A 258 -7.97 -11.74 9.39
CA ASN A 258 -8.92 -12.15 10.43
C ASN A 258 -9.99 -11.10 10.69
N ASP A 259 -9.59 -9.84 10.87
CA ASP A 259 -10.51 -8.74 11.12
C ASP A 259 -11.48 -8.53 9.95
N THR A 260 -10.98 -8.63 8.71
CA THR A 260 -11.80 -8.55 7.50
C THR A 260 -12.84 -9.66 7.45
N LEU A 261 -12.44 -10.92 7.69
CA LEU A 261 -13.35 -12.06 7.71
C LEU A 261 -14.38 -11.95 8.84
N MET A 262 -13.97 -11.55 10.05
CA MET A 262 -14.90 -11.33 11.16
C MET A 262 -15.97 -10.28 10.83
N GLN A 263 -15.58 -9.18 10.17
CA GLN A 263 -16.53 -8.16 9.71
C GLN A 263 -17.48 -8.70 8.66
N ILE A 264 -17.02 -9.50 7.69
CA ILE A 264 -17.86 -10.15 6.68
C ILE A 264 -18.88 -11.09 7.36
N HIS A 265 -18.45 -11.90 8.31
CA HIS A 265 -19.32 -12.82 9.05
C HIS A 265 -20.35 -12.09 9.94
N SER A 266 -20.09 -10.86 10.32
CA SER A 266 -21.02 -10.02 11.09
C SER A 266 -22.08 -9.32 10.24
N LEU A 267 -22.03 -9.43 8.91
CA LEU A 267 -23.00 -8.79 8.02
C LEU A 267 -24.41 -9.33 8.22
N PRO A 268 -25.45 -8.51 8.00
CA PRO A 268 -26.85 -8.93 8.11
C PRO A 268 -27.16 -10.14 7.20
N GLY A 269 -27.87 -11.11 7.73
CA GLY A 269 -28.21 -12.36 7.00
C GLY A 269 -27.20 -13.50 7.20
N GLN A 270 -26.00 -13.24 7.74
CA GLN A 270 -25.00 -14.27 8.01
C GLN A 270 -25.10 -14.89 9.41
N GLN A 271 -25.87 -14.29 10.32
CA GLN A 271 -25.97 -14.72 11.73
C GLN A 271 -26.57 -16.13 11.94
N ASN A 272 -27.22 -16.71 10.92
CA ASN A 272 -27.81 -18.05 10.99
C ASN A 272 -26.90 -19.16 10.44
N LEU A 273 -25.69 -18.85 9.99
CA LEU A 273 -24.81 -19.83 9.40
C LEU A 273 -24.01 -20.57 10.51
N LYS A 274 -24.45 -21.76 10.86
CA LYS A 274 -23.77 -22.68 11.78
C LYS A 274 -22.43 -23.20 11.26
N SER A 275 -21.99 -22.80 10.06
CA SER A 275 -20.70 -23.20 9.52
C SER A 275 -19.90 -21.97 9.05
N PHE A 276 -18.83 -21.67 9.74
CA PHE A 276 -17.79 -20.74 9.32
C PHE A 276 -17.18 -21.06 7.94
N PHE A 277 -17.43 -22.26 7.42
CA PHE A 277 -16.74 -22.83 6.25
C PHE A 277 -17.50 -22.69 4.93
N HIS A 278 -18.80 -22.34 4.94
CA HIS A 278 -19.60 -22.18 3.71
C HIS A 278 -20.54 -20.98 3.83
N PRO A 279 -20.01 -19.75 3.81
CA PRO A 279 -20.87 -18.56 3.77
C PRO A 279 -21.67 -18.55 2.45
N ASN A 280 -22.90 -18.06 2.51
CA ASN A 280 -23.67 -17.83 1.28
C ASN A 280 -23.10 -16.61 0.55
N VAL A 281 -22.17 -16.83 -0.37
CA VAL A 281 -21.46 -15.80 -1.11
C VAL A 281 -22.39 -14.86 -1.85
N ASN A 282 -23.50 -15.37 -2.39
CA ASN A 282 -24.51 -14.57 -3.08
C ASN A 282 -25.20 -13.56 -2.15
N GLU A 283 -25.49 -13.94 -0.92
CA GLU A 283 -26.08 -13.01 0.04
C GLU A 283 -25.06 -12.00 0.55
N ILE A 284 -23.80 -12.41 0.75
CA ILE A 284 -22.71 -11.50 1.10
C ILE A 284 -22.51 -10.48 -0.02
N LEU A 285 -22.49 -10.91 -1.28
CA LEU A 285 -22.25 -10.02 -2.42
C LEU A 285 -23.26 -8.86 -2.49
N LYS A 286 -24.52 -9.09 -2.06
CA LYS A 286 -25.58 -8.07 -2.04
C LYS A 286 -25.35 -6.99 -0.96
N VAL A 287 -24.70 -7.34 0.14
CA VAL A 287 -24.63 -6.47 1.34
C VAL A 287 -23.21 -6.06 1.71
N ILE A 288 -22.18 -6.66 1.09
CA ILE A 288 -20.78 -6.39 1.42
C ILE A 288 -20.43 -4.91 1.19
N PRO A 289 -19.95 -4.19 2.22
CA PRO A 289 -19.53 -2.82 2.08
C PRO A 289 -18.32 -2.70 1.13
N ARG A 290 -18.24 -1.57 0.44
CA ARG A 290 -17.12 -1.25 -0.46
C ARG A 290 -15.75 -1.38 0.24
N GLN A 291 -15.65 -0.97 1.50
CA GLN A 291 -14.39 -1.07 2.24
C GLN A 291 -13.93 -2.53 2.37
N LEU A 292 -14.82 -3.44 2.74
CA LEU A 292 -14.48 -4.86 2.85
C LEU A 292 -14.09 -5.50 1.51
N LYS A 293 -14.67 -5.04 0.39
CA LYS A 293 -14.20 -5.44 -0.95
C LYS A 293 -12.76 -5.00 -1.19
N LYS A 294 -12.41 -3.77 -0.81
CA LYS A 294 -11.02 -3.25 -0.92
C LYS A 294 -10.07 -4.02 -0.02
N ASP A 295 -10.51 -4.36 1.19
CA ASP A 295 -9.70 -5.09 2.17
C ASP A 295 -9.37 -6.50 1.66
N LEU A 296 -10.34 -7.20 1.05
CA LEU A 296 -10.11 -8.49 0.41
C LEU A 296 -9.12 -8.40 -0.76
N VAL A 297 -9.24 -7.38 -1.60
CA VAL A 297 -8.30 -7.13 -2.70
C VAL A 297 -6.91 -6.77 -2.19
N GLU A 298 -6.80 -6.09 -1.05
CA GLU A 298 -5.50 -5.80 -0.42
C GLU A 298 -4.82 -7.07 0.10
N ILE A 299 -5.58 -8.01 0.66
CA ILE A 299 -5.07 -9.33 1.04
C ILE A 299 -4.53 -10.07 -0.20
N GLN A 300 -5.27 -10.05 -1.32
CA GLN A 300 -4.78 -10.61 -2.59
C GLN A 300 -3.49 -9.92 -3.03
N ALA A 301 -3.41 -8.60 -2.96
CA ALA A 301 -2.22 -7.85 -3.35
C ALA A 301 -0.99 -8.27 -2.54
N TYR A 302 -1.14 -8.57 -1.26
CA TYR A 302 -0.05 -9.08 -0.44
C TYR A 302 0.40 -10.48 -0.87
N VAL A 303 -0.52 -11.41 -1.13
CA VAL A 303 -0.17 -12.76 -1.62
C VAL A 303 0.50 -12.68 -2.99
N MET A 304 0.01 -11.82 -3.88
CA MET A 304 0.64 -11.55 -5.18
C MET A 304 2.07 -11.04 -5.04
N ALA A 305 2.31 -10.14 -4.11
CA ALA A 305 3.65 -9.63 -3.85
C ALA A 305 4.61 -10.75 -3.43
N ARG A 306 4.19 -11.65 -2.56
CA ARG A 306 4.98 -12.83 -2.17
C ARG A 306 5.28 -13.73 -3.36
N GLY A 307 4.32 -13.94 -4.27
CA GLY A 307 4.53 -14.71 -5.50
C GLY A 307 5.54 -14.05 -6.43
N LEU A 308 5.44 -12.72 -6.65
CA LEU A 308 6.41 -11.99 -7.47
C LEU A 308 7.82 -12.02 -6.87
N VAL A 309 7.94 -11.89 -5.55
CA VAL A 309 9.25 -12.01 -4.87
C VAL A 309 9.86 -13.39 -5.11
N GLN A 310 9.10 -14.48 -5.01
CA GLN A 310 9.59 -15.83 -5.34
C GLN A 310 10.03 -15.94 -6.81
N GLN A 311 9.27 -15.37 -7.75
CA GLN A 311 9.65 -15.34 -9.16
C GLN A 311 10.96 -14.56 -9.38
N ILE A 312 11.12 -13.38 -8.75
CA ILE A 312 12.34 -12.57 -8.85
C ILE A 312 13.55 -13.30 -8.23
N GLN A 313 13.36 -14.00 -7.11
CA GLN A 313 14.42 -14.80 -6.48
C GLN A 313 14.82 -16.01 -7.32
N PHE A 314 13.87 -16.63 -8.03
CA PHE A 314 14.13 -17.77 -8.91
C PHE A 314 14.74 -17.34 -10.25
N ASN A 315 14.19 -16.32 -10.88
CA ASN A 315 14.68 -15.71 -12.11
C ASN A 315 14.43 -14.20 -12.07
N LYS A 316 15.51 -13.45 -11.76
CA LYS A 316 15.44 -12.00 -11.54
C LYS A 316 14.86 -11.24 -12.73
N GLU A 317 15.32 -11.54 -13.94
CA GLU A 317 14.90 -10.83 -15.15
C GLU A 317 13.41 -11.05 -15.43
N LEU A 318 12.96 -12.31 -15.44
CA LEU A 318 11.56 -12.65 -15.68
C LEU A 318 10.64 -12.08 -14.61
N GLY A 319 11.02 -12.22 -13.34
CA GLY A 319 10.20 -11.71 -12.23
C GLY A 319 10.08 -10.18 -12.22
N LEU A 320 11.16 -9.45 -12.58
CA LEU A 320 11.11 -7.99 -12.73
C LEU A 320 10.26 -7.58 -13.95
N GLU A 321 10.29 -8.35 -15.06
CA GLU A 321 9.38 -8.10 -16.19
C GLU A 321 7.91 -8.30 -15.82
N HIS A 322 7.59 -9.33 -15.03
CA HIS A 322 6.22 -9.53 -14.51
C HIS A 322 5.79 -8.37 -13.60
N LEU A 323 6.68 -7.89 -12.72
CA LEU A 323 6.42 -6.74 -11.87
C LEU A 323 6.17 -5.46 -12.70
N LYS A 324 7.02 -5.19 -13.70
CA LYS A 324 6.84 -4.04 -14.62
C LYS A 324 5.55 -4.15 -15.42
N THR A 325 5.21 -5.35 -15.85
CA THR A 325 3.94 -5.63 -16.54
C THR A 325 2.77 -5.27 -15.63
N LEU A 326 2.78 -5.72 -14.37
CA LEU A 326 1.75 -5.36 -13.38
C LEU A 326 1.69 -3.85 -13.14
N MET A 327 2.84 -3.18 -13.01
CA MET A 327 2.88 -1.73 -12.82
C MET A 327 2.23 -0.95 -13.97
N ARG A 328 2.28 -1.49 -15.20
CA ARG A 328 1.71 -0.89 -16.42
C ARG A 328 0.29 -1.37 -16.73
N MET A 329 -0.20 -2.42 -16.05
CA MET A 329 -1.53 -2.96 -16.33
C MET A 329 -2.62 -1.92 -16.07
N ASN A 330 -3.58 -1.89 -16.99
CA ASN A 330 -4.82 -1.15 -16.79
C ASN A 330 -5.82 -2.08 -16.10
N ILE A 331 -5.99 -1.92 -14.80
CA ILE A 331 -6.92 -2.73 -14.01
C ILE A 331 -8.25 -2.00 -13.98
N SER A 332 -9.16 -2.44 -14.83
CA SER A 332 -10.54 -1.94 -14.88
C SER A 332 -11.35 -2.48 -13.71
N ASN A 333 -12.24 -1.65 -13.17
CA ASN A 333 -13.23 -2.09 -12.19
C ASN A 333 -14.48 -2.71 -12.83
N GLU A 334 -14.50 -2.84 -14.16
CA GLU A 334 -15.61 -3.40 -14.92
C GLU A 334 -15.48 -4.91 -15.16
N GLN A 335 -14.26 -5.43 -15.01
CA GLN A 335 -13.99 -6.86 -15.22
C GLN A 335 -12.96 -7.36 -14.21
N ARG A 336 -12.98 -8.66 -13.98
CA ARG A 336 -11.99 -9.32 -13.14
C ARG A 336 -10.59 -9.14 -13.74
N PRO A 337 -9.58 -8.74 -12.92
CA PRO A 337 -8.20 -8.67 -13.39
C PRO A 337 -7.66 -10.04 -13.78
N ASP A 338 -6.96 -10.11 -14.90
CA ASP A 338 -6.27 -11.33 -15.38
C ASP A 338 -4.78 -11.27 -15.02
N PHE A 339 -4.39 -12.03 -14.00
CA PHE A 339 -3.00 -12.13 -13.55
C PHE A 339 -2.26 -13.37 -14.06
N GLU A 340 -2.88 -14.20 -14.91
CA GLU A 340 -2.21 -15.36 -15.52
C GLU A 340 -1.03 -14.92 -16.39
N LYS A 341 -1.12 -13.74 -17.04
CA LYS A 341 -0.06 -13.15 -17.85
C LYS A 341 1.26 -12.90 -17.12
N ILE A 342 1.18 -12.80 -15.79
CA ILE A 342 2.36 -12.62 -14.91
C ILE A 342 2.60 -13.88 -14.06
N GLY A 343 1.99 -15.01 -14.44
CA GLY A 343 2.15 -16.29 -13.75
C GLY A 343 1.53 -16.33 -12.34
N LEU A 344 0.51 -15.50 -12.07
CA LEU A 344 -0.19 -15.41 -10.78
C LEU A 344 -1.69 -15.67 -10.94
N GLY A 345 -2.06 -16.76 -11.64
CA GLY A 345 -3.45 -17.22 -11.69
C GLY A 345 -3.97 -17.66 -10.31
N ASP A 346 -5.28 -17.86 -10.21
CA ASP A 346 -5.98 -18.18 -8.96
C ASP A 346 -5.38 -19.38 -8.20
N ASP A 347 -5.13 -20.48 -8.91
CA ASP A 347 -4.58 -21.70 -8.33
C ASP A 347 -3.19 -21.47 -7.72
N VAL A 348 -2.38 -20.65 -8.39
CA VAL A 348 -1.04 -20.27 -7.90
C VAL A 348 -1.18 -19.43 -6.63
N LEU A 349 -2.07 -18.44 -6.62
CA LEU A 349 -2.28 -17.58 -5.46
C LEU A 349 -2.84 -18.36 -4.25
N LEU A 350 -3.77 -19.29 -4.47
CA LEU A 350 -4.28 -20.16 -3.38
C LEU A 350 -3.18 -21.05 -2.83
N THR A 351 -2.34 -21.63 -3.69
CA THR A 351 -1.20 -22.46 -3.28
C THR A 351 -0.21 -21.64 -2.44
N LEU A 352 0.14 -20.44 -2.88
CA LEU A 352 1.01 -19.52 -2.14
C LEU A 352 0.44 -19.17 -0.75
N ALA A 353 -0.85 -18.88 -0.66
CA ALA A 353 -1.49 -18.55 0.61
C ALA A 353 -1.50 -19.78 1.55
N GLN A 354 -1.72 -20.98 1.03
CA GLN A 354 -1.62 -22.23 1.81
C GLN A 354 -0.20 -22.46 2.33
N GLU A 355 0.83 -22.27 1.51
CA GLU A 355 2.22 -22.36 1.94
C GLU A 355 2.57 -21.37 3.02
N MET A 356 2.08 -20.12 2.94
CA MET A 356 2.27 -19.11 3.96
C MET A 356 1.66 -19.56 5.31
N SER A 357 0.44 -20.10 5.30
CA SER A 357 -0.21 -20.68 6.48
C SER A 357 0.60 -21.82 7.09
N MET A 358 1.10 -22.77 6.29
CA MET A 358 1.89 -23.92 6.75
C MET A 358 3.23 -23.49 7.34
N ARG A 359 3.93 -22.53 6.74
CA ARG A 359 5.20 -21.99 7.27
C ARG A 359 5.01 -21.36 8.64
N SER A 360 3.96 -20.58 8.80
CA SER A 360 3.59 -19.96 10.07
C SER A 360 3.38 -21.01 11.18
N LYS A 361 2.67 -22.10 10.89
CA LYS A 361 2.44 -23.21 11.84
C LYS A 361 3.71 -23.97 12.22
N ASN A 362 4.61 -24.21 11.25
CA ASN A 362 5.86 -24.93 11.47
C ASN A 362 6.88 -24.13 12.31
N VAL A 363 6.93 -22.83 12.15
CA VAL A 363 7.77 -21.95 12.98
C VAL A 363 7.28 -21.98 14.44
N TYR A 364 5.98 -22.01 14.65
CA TYR A 364 5.37 -22.07 15.98
C TYR A 364 5.69 -23.37 16.72
N SER A 365 5.56 -24.53 16.06
CA SER A 365 5.86 -25.84 16.67
C SER A 365 7.33 -25.93 17.10
N ARG A 366 8.27 -25.48 16.28
CA ARG A 366 9.72 -25.47 16.59
C ARG A 366 10.09 -24.53 17.74
N TYR A 367 9.34 -23.42 17.92
CA TYR A 367 9.59 -22.47 19.01
C TYR A 367 9.12 -23.02 20.36
N HIS A 368 8.01 -23.78 20.38
CA HIS A 368 7.51 -24.45 21.60
C HIS A 368 8.34 -25.69 21.99
N GLU A 369 8.91 -26.39 21.01
CA GLU A 369 9.82 -27.50 21.28
C GLU A 369 11.15 -27.04 21.91
N LYS A 370 11.64 -25.86 21.57
CA LYS A 370 12.86 -25.28 22.17
C LYS A 370 12.66 -24.69 23.56
N LYS A 371 11.41 -24.48 24.01
CA LYS A 371 11.09 -23.97 25.35
C LYS A 371 10.69 -25.07 26.35
N ARG A 372 10.58 -26.31 25.91
CA ARG A 372 10.48 -27.49 26.76
C ARG A 372 11.86 -28.10 26.97
#